data_237f50ac65d0d5016036415001f89813
#
_entry.id   237f50ac65d0d5016036415001f89813
#
_cell.length_a   1.000
_cell.length_b   1.000
_cell.length_c   1.000
_cell.angle_alpha   90.00
_cell.angle_beta   90.00
_cell.angle_gamma   90.00
#
_symmetry.space_group_name_H-M   'P 1'
#
loop_
_entity.id
_entity.type
_entity.pdbx_description
1 polymer ?
#
loop_
_entity_poly.entity_id
_entity_poly.type
_entity_poly.pdbx_seq_one_letter_code
_entity_poly.pdbx_strand_id
1 'polypeptide(L)'
;MLVWFRYHLERLVGRRSLGLVVVMCGTLCAVALVGGFLARLARPEHFTTYQSAVWWAVLRLSDTGYLSDEINSLEIRGLSMALSVVGMAVTVGGIVAVVSQQMHRFLGALASGTTPVPFARHTVLIGWNDRTPQLLSLFLASDSRPIVLLVEDIAHARTRLASLGLSALELDRVILRAGFPYRPHELSRAGCARAEVVIMAASARAIAGDAEEDPRIVRTTYALSELLRDQRDERPIVALEIVERSLLPLVQSVLPRARILTSDRIVARVLRLVLQERGLVAFAIDLLTPHSGLRIEACSFPELSGMPLGSLRRQVTGGRVLGVLSKEGNAWTSLDMMRDRVLCEGEKVMVFHDGTVRIEPQDSDAPPMSMPMVPRSRRFEAKKRKILVLGWNEAGADVIGAFSHEPSGRYEVDVISRAPAAIREQVVLSHAWPGRVQVTHREADPLSVEFMPERELASYDRFLILADRSGNPETADVRSLAIAMAIEQRFSSCKAGAFGVLELLQDNHAIPLPHFELITTPRIVAQVLESMTSVADRDNVLGLTLDHHTTFVTRASPAPNVSEELLAMELRHSGLALLSVVATPAGPVAVFAEPVRAPQGLIEIAL
;
A
#
# COMPACT_ATOMS: atom_id res chain seq x y z
N MET A 1 -18.37 43.81 36.13
CA MET A 1 -17.78 42.92 37.13
C MET A 1 -18.10 41.43 36.86
N LEU A 2 -19.34 41.04 36.66
CA LEU A 2 -19.76 39.65 36.37
C LEU A 2 -19.10 39.04 35.13
N VAL A 3 -18.99 39.79 34.02
CA VAL A 3 -18.38 39.32 32.76
C VAL A 3 -16.86 39.08 32.92
N TRP A 4 -16.19 39.98 33.68
CA TRP A 4 -14.77 39.85 33.99
C TRP A 4 -14.48 38.63 34.88
N PHE A 5 -15.32 38.40 35.89
CA PHE A 5 -15.25 37.23 36.77
C PHE A 5 -15.46 35.92 35.99
N ARG A 6 -16.48 35.91 35.11
CA ARG A 6 -16.78 34.76 34.24
C ARG A 6 -15.61 34.44 33.29
N TYR A 7 -15.01 35.46 32.71
CA TYR A 7 -13.82 35.27 31.83
C TYR A 7 -12.64 34.67 32.58
N HIS A 8 -12.33 35.14 33.79
CA HIS A 8 -11.26 34.59 34.61
C HIS A 8 -11.56 33.15 35.11
N LEU A 9 -12.82 32.88 35.45
CA LEU A 9 -13.26 31.54 35.82
C LEU A 9 -13.14 30.55 34.64
N GLU A 10 -13.58 30.94 33.46
CA GLU A 10 -13.42 30.16 32.22
C GLU A 10 -11.94 29.89 31.90
N ARG A 11 -11.09 30.88 32.11
CA ARG A 11 -9.63 30.72 31.90
C ARG A 11 -8.98 29.83 32.95
N LEU A 12 -9.45 29.82 34.17
CA LEU A 12 -8.97 28.97 35.27
C LEU A 12 -9.45 27.52 35.11
N VAL A 13 -10.72 27.34 34.80
CA VAL A 13 -11.32 26.00 34.63
C VAL A 13 -10.91 25.37 33.29
N GLY A 14 -10.73 26.19 32.23
CA GLY A 14 -10.42 25.71 30.88
C GLY A 14 -8.99 25.19 30.71
N ARG A 15 -8.02 25.60 31.51
CA ARG A 15 -6.61 25.32 31.29
C ARG A 15 -6.02 24.09 31.97
N ARG A 16 -6.53 23.63 33.14
CA ARG A 16 -6.04 22.42 33.84
C ARG A 16 -7.08 21.90 34.85
N SER A 17 -7.09 20.61 35.16
CA SER A 17 -7.82 20.00 36.28
C SER A 17 -7.54 20.68 37.63
N LEU A 18 -6.37 21.31 37.78
CA LEU A 18 -5.99 22.19 38.90
C LEU A 18 -6.98 23.35 39.08
N GLY A 19 -7.54 23.93 38.01
CA GLY A 19 -8.50 25.03 38.10
C GLY A 19 -9.77 24.63 38.81
N LEU A 20 -10.27 23.42 38.58
CA LEU A 20 -11.48 22.91 39.24
C LEU A 20 -11.23 22.63 40.72
N VAL A 21 -10.05 22.11 41.06
CA VAL A 21 -9.63 21.93 42.46
C VAL A 21 -9.52 23.27 43.18
N VAL A 22 -8.95 24.29 42.53
CA VAL A 22 -8.86 25.65 43.11
C VAL A 22 -10.24 26.25 43.35
N VAL A 23 -11.17 26.08 42.41
CA VAL A 23 -12.56 26.53 42.60
C VAL A 23 -13.24 25.79 43.74
N MET A 24 -13.07 24.49 43.82
CA MET A 24 -13.60 23.64 44.91
C MET A 24 -13.07 24.09 46.26
N CYS A 25 -11.75 24.23 46.42
CA CYS A 25 -11.14 24.73 47.64
C CYS A 25 -11.58 26.13 47.99
N GLY A 26 -11.68 27.04 47.01
CA GLY A 26 -12.18 28.40 47.20
C GLY A 26 -13.62 28.43 47.68
N THR A 27 -14.49 27.57 47.14
CA THR A 27 -15.89 27.43 47.58
C THR A 27 -15.97 26.91 49.02
N LEU A 28 -15.20 25.87 49.34
CA LEU A 28 -15.14 25.33 50.72
C LEU A 28 -14.64 26.38 51.71
N CYS A 29 -13.60 27.14 51.34
CA CYS A 29 -13.13 28.26 52.20
C CYS A 29 -14.19 29.32 52.39
N ALA A 30 -14.90 29.73 51.35
CA ALA A 30 -15.95 30.71 51.44
C ALA A 30 -17.12 30.26 52.32
N VAL A 31 -17.53 28.98 52.15
CA VAL A 31 -18.60 28.37 52.98
C VAL A 31 -18.14 28.24 54.42
N ALA A 32 -16.87 27.90 54.70
CA ALA A 32 -16.30 27.83 56.04
C ALA A 32 -16.31 29.22 56.74
N LEU A 33 -15.93 30.27 56.01
CA LEU A 33 -15.92 31.64 56.54
C LEU A 33 -17.35 32.11 56.86
N VAL A 34 -18.32 31.87 55.98
CA VAL A 34 -19.72 32.22 56.17
C VAL A 34 -20.34 31.39 57.32
N GLY A 35 -20.10 30.09 57.29
CA GLY A 35 -20.57 29.17 58.34
C GLY A 35 -20.01 29.49 59.73
N GLY A 36 -18.72 29.85 59.82
CA GLY A 36 -18.09 30.32 61.06
C GLY A 36 -18.67 31.64 61.54
N PHE A 37 -18.97 32.57 60.60
CA PHE A 37 -19.65 33.83 60.98
C PHE A 37 -21.05 33.58 61.54
N LEU A 38 -21.84 32.74 60.89
CA LEU A 38 -23.19 32.37 61.37
C LEU A 38 -23.17 31.63 62.71
N ALA A 39 -22.22 30.72 62.92
CA ALA A 39 -22.05 29.98 64.15
C ALA A 39 -21.73 30.92 65.33
N ARG A 40 -20.85 31.91 65.11
CA ARG A 40 -20.51 32.93 66.11
C ARG A 40 -21.67 33.86 66.40
N LEU A 41 -22.47 34.22 65.39
CA LEU A 41 -23.65 35.06 65.58
C LEU A 41 -24.73 34.34 66.40
N ALA A 42 -24.92 33.02 66.17
CA ALA A 42 -25.91 32.20 66.87
C ALA A 42 -25.51 31.92 68.33
N ARG A 43 -24.21 31.76 68.65
CA ARG A 43 -23.72 31.45 70.00
C ARG A 43 -22.38 32.13 70.30
N PRO A 44 -22.36 33.45 70.60
CA PRO A 44 -21.12 34.17 70.91
C PRO A 44 -20.44 33.69 72.20
N GLU A 45 -21.18 33.11 73.13
CA GLU A 45 -20.65 32.53 74.37
C GLU A 45 -19.81 31.28 74.14
N HIS A 46 -20.10 30.50 73.12
CA HIS A 46 -19.37 29.25 72.79
C HIS A 46 -18.17 29.52 71.89
N PHE A 47 -18.30 30.48 70.93
CA PHE A 47 -17.25 30.83 69.98
C PHE A 47 -16.63 32.18 70.39
N THR A 48 -15.66 32.14 71.29
CA THR A 48 -14.99 33.34 71.83
C THR A 48 -14.23 34.12 70.74
N THR A 49 -13.68 33.40 69.76
CA THR A 49 -12.95 33.99 68.64
C THR A 49 -13.56 33.57 67.28
N TYR A 50 -13.44 34.44 66.27
CA TYR A 50 -13.89 34.10 64.91
C TYR A 50 -13.12 32.88 64.35
N GLN A 51 -11.84 32.77 64.68
CA GLN A 51 -11.00 31.68 64.24
C GLN A 51 -11.50 30.31 64.73
N SER A 52 -11.96 30.23 66.02
CA SER A 52 -12.52 28.97 66.53
C SER A 52 -13.83 28.57 65.86
N ALA A 53 -14.67 29.55 65.49
CA ALA A 53 -15.91 29.32 64.77
C ALA A 53 -15.67 28.89 63.31
N VAL A 54 -14.71 29.51 62.63
CA VAL A 54 -14.29 29.07 61.28
C VAL A 54 -13.68 27.67 61.31
N TRP A 55 -12.83 27.41 62.28
CA TRP A 55 -12.24 26.05 62.44
C TRP A 55 -13.33 25.00 62.69
N TRP A 56 -14.30 25.30 63.50
CA TRP A 56 -15.47 24.43 63.70
C TRP A 56 -16.24 24.20 62.42
N ALA A 57 -16.46 25.23 61.58
CA ALA A 57 -17.12 25.12 60.29
C ALA A 57 -16.29 24.25 59.29
N VAL A 58 -14.95 24.39 59.28
CA VAL A 58 -14.05 23.56 58.47
C VAL A 58 -14.17 22.09 58.84
N LEU A 59 -14.20 21.78 60.12
CA LEU A 59 -14.35 20.40 60.58
C LEU A 59 -15.70 19.80 60.14
N ARG A 60 -16.80 20.59 60.15
CA ARG A 60 -18.13 20.15 59.66
C ARG A 60 -18.19 19.94 58.15
N LEU A 61 -17.43 20.73 57.42
CA LEU A 61 -17.32 20.58 55.96
C LEU A 61 -16.49 19.40 55.52
N SER A 62 -15.47 19.01 56.35
CA SER A 62 -14.52 17.93 56.03
C SER A 62 -14.98 16.56 56.51
N ASP A 63 -15.67 16.49 57.68
CA ASP A 63 -16.09 15.22 58.29
C ASP A 63 -17.55 15.26 58.71
N THR A 64 -18.39 14.51 58.01
CA THR A 64 -19.83 14.35 58.29
C THR A 64 -20.11 13.48 59.52
N GLY A 65 -19.10 12.73 60.03
CA GLY A 65 -19.19 11.87 61.23
C GLY A 65 -19.09 12.64 62.55
N TYR A 66 -18.63 13.89 62.54
CA TYR A 66 -18.41 14.70 63.72
C TYR A 66 -19.71 15.39 64.24
N LEU A 67 -20.80 14.59 64.36
CA LEU A 67 -22.12 15.06 64.83
C LEU A 67 -22.26 15.02 66.35
N SER A 68 -21.27 14.60 67.12
CA SER A 68 -21.33 14.31 68.55
C SER A 68 -20.92 15.47 69.47
N ASP A 69 -20.88 16.72 68.94
CA ASP A 69 -20.60 17.87 69.78
C ASP A 69 -21.76 18.16 70.73
N GLU A 70 -21.42 18.36 72.02
CA GLU A 70 -22.34 18.57 73.13
C GLU A 70 -23.17 19.91 73.08
N ILE A 71 -23.17 20.62 71.93
CA ILE A 71 -23.93 21.86 71.76
C ILE A 71 -25.39 21.52 71.55
N ASN A 72 -26.16 21.52 72.65
CA ASN A 72 -27.58 21.14 72.65
C ASN A 72 -28.56 22.20 72.14
N SER A 73 -28.17 23.09 71.20
CA SER A 73 -29.06 24.06 70.60
C SER A 73 -29.53 23.64 69.21
N LEU A 74 -30.82 23.76 68.95
CA LEU A 74 -31.43 23.37 67.67
C LEU A 74 -30.82 24.13 66.50
N GLU A 75 -30.45 25.39 66.71
CA GLU A 75 -29.87 26.32 65.71
C GLU A 75 -28.49 25.84 65.26
N ILE A 76 -27.60 25.47 66.18
CA ILE A 76 -26.24 24.97 65.86
C ILE A 76 -26.32 23.60 65.24
N ARG A 77 -27.26 22.73 65.64
CA ARG A 77 -27.48 21.42 65.01
C ARG A 77 -27.93 21.57 63.54
N GLY A 78 -28.89 22.52 63.32
CA GLY A 78 -29.35 22.82 61.95
C GLY A 78 -28.23 23.36 61.08
N LEU A 79 -27.41 24.30 61.58
CA LEU A 79 -26.27 24.87 60.85
C LEU A 79 -25.18 23.80 60.58
N SER A 80 -24.89 22.94 61.58
CA SER A 80 -23.95 21.84 61.47
C SER A 80 -24.37 20.86 60.36
N MET A 81 -25.65 20.46 60.36
CA MET A 81 -26.22 19.59 59.32
C MET A 81 -26.14 20.21 57.92
N ALA A 82 -26.49 21.51 57.83
CA ALA A 82 -26.40 22.22 56.53
C ALA A 82 -24.96 22.30 56.02
N LEU A 83 -23.99 22.62 56.89
CA LEU A 83 -22.56 22.64 56.54
C LEU A 83 -22.05 21.24 56.11
N SER A 84 -22.45 20.18 56.81
CA SER A 84 -22.07 18.80 56.48
C SER A 84 -22.63 18.39 55.11
N VAL A 85 -23.89 18.71 54.83
CA VAL A 85 -24.49 18.40 53.51
C VAL A 85 -23.80 19.19 52.37
N VAL A 86 -23.54 20.49 52.61
CA VAL A 86 -22.81 21.32 51.62
C VAL A 86 -21.37 20.81 51.45
N GLY A 87 -20.68 20.49 52.53
CA GLY A 87 -19.33 19.92 52.50
C GLY A 87 -19.26 18.61 51.67
N MET A 88 -20.18 17.68 51.97
CA MET A 88 -20.30 16.43 51.21
C MET A 88 -20.61 16.68 49.73
N ALA A 89 -21.57 17.56 49.43
CA ALA A 89 -21.93 17.86 48.05
C ALA A 89 -20.77 18.48 47.27
N VAL A 90 -19.99 19.37 47.87
CA VAL A 90 -18.86 20.03 47.20
C VAL A 90 -17.66 19.08 47.11
N THR A 91 -17.32 18.32 48.15
CA THR A 91 -16.15 17.39 48.13
C THR A 91 -16.38 16.18 47.23
N VAL A 92 -17.49 15.45 47.44
CA VAL A 92 -17.78 14.24 46.63
C VAL A 92 -18.13 14.67 45.22
N GLY A 93 -18.98 15.66 45.03
CA GLY A 93 -19.34 16.21 43.71
C GLY A 93 -18.13 16.76 42.95
N GLY A 94 -17.22 17.44 43.63
CA GLY A 94 -15.97 17.96 43.08
C GLY A 94 -15.02 16.83 42.64
N ILE A 95 -14.85 15.81 43.47
CA ILE A 95 -14.01 14.63 43.10
C ILE A 95 -14.60 13.92 41.88
N VAL A 96 -15.92 13.67 41.88
CA VAL A 96 -16.60 13.03 40.74
C VAL A 96 -16.45 13.89 39.48
N ALA A 97 -16.60 15.20 39.58
CA ALA A 97 -16.43 16.10 38.43
C ALA A 97 -15.00 16.10 37.89
N VAL A 98 -13.96 16.09 38.76
CA VAL A 98 -12.56 16.02 38.35
C VAL A 98 -12.26 14.68 37.65
N VAL A 99 -12.69 13.57 38.26
CA VAL A 99 -12.48 12.22 37.68
C VAL A 99 -13.22 12.08 36.36
N SER A 100 -14.48 12.49 36.28
CA SER A 100 -15.25 12.46 35.04
C SER A 100 -14.61 13.32 33.93
N GLN A 101 -14.16 14.52 34.28
CA GLN A 101 -13.49 15.40 33.31
C GLN A 101 -12.16 14.79 32.81
N GLN A 102 -11.38 14.17 33.69
CA GLN A 102 -10.15 13.46 33.32
C GLN A 102 -10.47 12.28 32.41
N MET A 103 -11.48 11.49 32.76
CA MET A 103 -11.92 10.34 31.97
C MET A 103 -12.40 10.81 30.58
N HIS A 104 -13.24 11.84 30.51
CA HIS A 104 -13.69 12.40 29.22
C HIS A 104 -12.53 12.92 28.36
N ARG A 105 -11.54 13.58 28.94
CA ARG A 105 -10.34 14.02 28.22
C ARG A 105 -9.52 12.84 27.72
N PHE A 106 -9.34 11.81 28.56
CA PHE A 106 -8.61 10.59 28.19
C PHE A 106 -9.32 9.84 27.05
N LEU A 107 -10.64 9.61 27.19
CA LEU A 107 -11.44 8.99 26.14
C LEU A 107 -11.47 9.83 24.86
N GLY A 108 -11.56 11.16 24.98
CA GLY A 108 -11.48 12.07 23.85
C GLY A 108 -10.12 12.00 23.14
N ALA A 109 -9.01 11.92 23.88
CA ALA A 109 -7.68 11.77 23.31
C ALA A 109 -7.49 10.40 22.62
N LEU A 110 -8.04 9.33 23.20
CA LEU A 110 -8.07 8.02 22.57
C LEU A 110 -8.93 8.03 21.29
N ALA A 111 -10.12 8.62 21.37
CA ALA A 111 -11.05 8.70 20.24
C ALA A 111 -10.50 9.58 19.10
N SER A 112 -9.78 10.66 19.44
CA SER A 112 -9.14 11.55 18.47
C SER A 112 -7.81 11.02 17.90
N GLY A 113 -7.29 9.90 18.43
CA GLY A 113 -6.04 9.29 17.97
C GLY A 113 -4.80 10.17 18.14
N THR A 114 -4.80 11.10 19.10
CA THR A 114 -3.68 12.02 19.33
C THR A 114 -2.61 11.49 20.28
N THR A 115 -2.80 10.30 20.85
CA THR A 115 -1.83 9.66 21.74
C THR A 115 -0.64 9.10 20.96
N PRO A 116 0.61 9.22 21.46
CA PRO A 116 1.77 8.62 20.81
C PRO A 116 1.71 7.08 20.85
N VAL A 117 2.33 6.46 19.86
CA VAL A 117 2.47 5.00 19.78
C VAL A 117 3.59 4.54 20.72
N PRO A 118 3.34 3.60 21.69
CA PRO A 118 4.33 3.23 22.69
C PRO A 118 5.30 2.12 22.26
N PHE A 119 4.99 1.38 21.21
CA PHE A 119 5.77 0.21 20.76
C PHE A 119 6.69 0.54 19.57
N ALA A 120 7.56 -0.41 19.23
CA ALA A 120 8.49 -0.37 18.10
C ALA A 120 8.26 -1.56 17.17
N ARG A 121 8.91 -1.57 16.00
CA ARG A 121 8.85 -2.64 14.99
C ARG A 121 7.44 -2.93 14.48
N HIS A 122 6.63 -1.90 14.34
CA HIS A 122 5.30 -1.95 13.76
C HIS A 122 5.33 -1.46 12.31
N THR A 123 4.25 -1.69 11.59
CA THR A 123 4.04 -1.15 10.24
C THR A 123 3.28 0.18 10.34
N VAL A 124 3.75 1.21 9.64
CA VAL A 124 3.04 2.50 9.52
C VAL A 124 2.54 2.67 8.10
N LEU A 125 1.24 2.84 7.95
CA LEU A 125 0.61 3.23 6.69
C LEU A 125 0.22 4.71 6.77
N ILE A 126 0.70 5.50 5.83
CA ILE A 126 0.46 6.95 5.79
C ILE A 126 -0.67 7.25 4.79
N GLY A 127 -1.74 7.84 5.31
CA GLY A 127 -2.92 8.23 4.56
C GLY A 127 -3.98 7.12 4.45
N TRP A 128 -5.19 7.51 4.09
CA TRP A 128 -6.25 6.61 3.67
C TRP A 128 -6.56 6.86 2.20
N ASN A 129 -6.33 5.87 1.37
CA ASN A 129 -6.61 5.92 -0.06
C ASN A 129 -7.18 4.57 -0.55
N ASP A 130 -7.38 4.44 -1.84
CA ASP A 130 -7.91 3.25 -2.51
C ASP A 130 -7.00 2.01 -2.41
N ARG A 131 -5.71 2.18 -2.08
CA ARG A 131 -4.76 1.06 -1.86
C ARG A 131 -4.73 0.60 -0.41
N THR A 132 -5.17 1.46 0.52
CA THR A 132 -5.11 1.17 1.97
C THR A 132 -5.86 -0.11 2.36
N PRO A 133 -7.06 -0.42 1.85
CA PRO A 133 -7.76 -1.67 2.16
C PRO A 133 -6.95 -2.90 1.79
N GLN A 134 -6.35 -2.92 0.59
CA GLN A 134 -5.56 -4.04 0.10
C GLN A 134 -4.25 -4.19 0.88
N LEU A 135 -3.55 -3.07 1.18
CA LEU A 135 -2.37 -3.07 2.03
C LEU A 135 -2.67 -3.61 3.43
N LEU A 136 -3.79 -3.17 4.03
CA LEU A 136 -4.22 -3.70 5.33
C LEU A 136 -4.46 -5.21 5.27
N SER A 137 -5.19 -5.70 4.28
CA SER A 137 -5.45 -7.13 4.11
C SER A 137 -4.16 -7.94 3.96
N LEU A 138 -3.21 -7.45 3.16
CA LEU A 138 -1.93 -8.10 2.93
C LEU A 138 -1.10 -8.16 4.22
N PHE A 139 -0.92 -7.03 4.93
CA PHE A 139 -0.14 -7.00 6.17
C PHE A 139 -0.81 -7.74 7.33
N LEU A 140 -2.14 -7.77 7.39
CA LEU A 140 -2.85 -8.55 8.38
C LEU A 140 -2.70 -10.06 8.16
N ALA A 141 -2.61 -10.48 6.90
CA ALA A 141 -2.40 -11.88 6.53
C ALA A 141 -0.92 -12.33 6.65
N SER A 142 0.03 -11.45 6.31
CA SER A 142 1.45 -11.80 6.21
C SER A 142 2.22 -11.68 7.52
N ASP A 143 1.78 -10.83 8.43
CA ASP A 143 2.53 -10.46 9.63
C ASP A 143 1.61 -10.35 10.85
N SER A 144 2.14 -10.64 12.04
CA SER A 144 1.44 -10.49 13.31
C SER A 144 1.63 -9.11 13.96
N ARG A 145 2.45 -8.25 13.37
CA ARG A 145 2.79 -6.92 13.91
C ARG A 145 1.58 -5.97 13.92
N PRO A 146 1.53 -5.02 14.89
CA PRO A 146 0.53 -3.95 14.84
C PRO A 146 0.72 -3.05 13.63
N ILE A 147 -0.39 -2.55 13.10
CA ILE A 147 -0.42 -1.60 11.98
C ILE A 147 -0.92 -0.26 12.49
N VAL A 148 -0.11 0.78 12.34
CA VAL A 148 -0.48 2.15 12.67
C VAL A 148 -0.90 2.85 11.39
N LEU A 149 -2.11 3.35 11.35
CA LEU A 149 -2.65 4.09 10.24
C LEU A 149 -2.70 5.59 10.59
N LEU A 150 -1.81 6.37 9.99
CA LEU A 150 -1.77 7.82 10.16
C LEU A 150 -2.69 8.49 9.14
N VAL A 151 -3.78 9.09 9.61
CA VAL A 151 -4.83 9.68 8.75
C VAL A 151 -5.18 11.10 9.20
N GLU A 152 -5.62 11.94 8.28
CA GLU A 152 -6.08 13.29 8.59
C GLU A 152 -7.46 13.26 9.28
N ASP A 153 -8.38 12.42 8.80
CA ASP A 153 -9.73 12.24 9.34
C ASP A 153 -9.93 10.81 9.88
N ILE A 154 -9.88 10.70 11.20
CA ILE A 154 -10.12 9.43 11.90
C ILE A 154 -11.56 8.94 11.74
N ALA A 155 -12.55 9.84 11.73
CA ALA A 155 -13.94 9.43 11.65
C ALA A 155 -14.22 8.76 10.30
N HIS A 156 -13.73 9.36 9.23
CA HIS A 156 -13.79 8.79 7.89
C HIS A 156 -13.05 7.45 7.80
N ALA A 157 -11.81 7.39 8.29
CA ALA A 157 -11.02 6.16 8.28
C ALA A 157 -11.68 5.03 9.10
N ARG A 158 -12.27 5.36 10.25
CA ARG A 158 -12.99 4.37 11.09
C ARG A 158 -14.21 3.80 10.38
N THR A 159 -14.99 4.65 9.71
CA THR A 159 -16.17 4.21 8.94
C THR A 159 -15.75 3.29 7.80
N ARG A 160 -14.71 3.65 7.07
CA ARG A 160 -14.14 2.83 5.98
C ARG A 160 -13.57 1.51 6.51
N LEU A 161 -12.85 1.54 7.63
CA LEU A 161 -12.29 0.33 8.25
C LEU A 161 -13.39 -0.65 8.66
N ALA A 162 -14.50 -0.14 9.22
CA ALA A 162 -15.66 -0.96 9.58
C ALA A 162 -16.33 -1.62 8.37
N SER A 163 -16.27 -1.01 7.18
CA SER A 163 -16.83 -1.58 5.95
C SER A 163 -15.98 -2.68 5.31
N LEU A 164 -14.74 -2.91 5.78
CA LEU A 164 -13.85 -3.94 5.23
C LEU A 164 -14.19 -5.37 5.69
N GLY A 165 -15.11 -5.54 6.64
CA GLY A 165 -15.48 -6.86 7.15
C GLY A 165 -14.38 -7.59 7.92
N LEU A 166 -13.41 -6.87 8.47
CA LEU A 166 -12.32 -7.44 9.26
C LEU A 166 -12.85 -8.04 10.56
N SER A 167 -12.25 -9.14 11.00
CA SER A 167 -12.53 -9.77 12.30
C SER A 167 -12.13 -8.86 13.46
N ALA A 168 -12.67 -9.09 14.65
CA ALA A 168 -12.31 -8.33 15.85
C ALA A 168 -10.81 -8.40 16.16
N LEU A 169 -10.18 -9.57 15.96
CA LEU A 169 -8.75 -9.77 16.18
C LEU A 169 -7.89 -8.97 15.19
N GLU A 170 -8.32 -8.86 13.95
CA GLU A 170 -7.64 -8.03 12.94
C GLU A 170 -7.79 -6.55 13.25
N LEU A 171 -8.99 -6.11 13.66
CA LEU A 171 -9.26 -4.73 14.04
C LEU A 171 -8.42 -4.28 15.25
N ASP A 172 -8.19 -5.16 16.24
CA ASP A 172 -7.34 -4.87 17.39
C ASP A 172 -5.88 -4.59 17.02
N ARG A 173 -5.44 -5.08 15.86
CA ARG A 173 -4.10 -4.84 15.33
C ARG A 173 -3.99 -3.53 14.58
N VAL A 174 -5.09 -2.88 14.20
CA VAL A 174 -5.11 -1.63 13.44
C VAL A 174 -5.33 -0.45 14.36
N ILE A 175 -4.34 0.40 14.45
CA ILE A 175 -4.31 1.54 15.37
C ILE A 175 -4.39 2.84 14.57
N LEU A 176 -5.50 3.55 14.71
CA LEU A 176 -5.70 4.82 14.04
C LEU A 176 -5.00 5.97 14.78
N ARG A 177 -4.29 6.82 14.05
CA ARG A 177 -3.68 8.06 14.54
C ARG A 177 -4.07 9.23 13.65
N ALA A 178 -4.54 10.31 14.29
CA ALA A 178 -4.84 11.55 13.56
C ALA A 178 -3.56 12.35 13.33
N GLY A 179 -3.38 12.85 12.12
CA GLY A 179 -2.28 13.76 11.85
C GLY A 179 -2.05 14.03 10.37
N PHE A 180 -1.38 15.13 10.12
CA PHE A 180 -0.94 15.52 8.80
C PHE A 180 0.48 14.97 8.55
N PRO A 181 0.67 14.09 7.57
CA PRO A 181 1.93 13.35 7.40
C PRO A 181 3.13 14.25 7.05
N TYR A 182 2.88 15.47 6.58
CA TYR A 182 3.95 16.46 6.31
C TYR A 182 4.45 17.21 7.56
N ARG A 183 3.98 16.84 8.77
CA ARG A 183 4.42 17.44 10.03
C ARG A 183 5.30 16.44 10.81
N PRO A 184 6.59 16.74 11.05
CA PRO A 184 7.51 15.78 11.69
C PRO A 184 7.04 15.27 13.06
N HIS A 185 6.42 16.13 13.89
CA HIS A 185 5.92 15.73 15.21
C HIS A 185 4.75 14.73 15.15
N GLU A 186 3.95 14.75 14.08
CA GLU A 186 2.85 13.82 13.89
C GLU A 186 3.33 12.48 13.37
N LEU A 187 4.36 12.47 12.51
CA LEU A 187 5.09 11.26 12.13
C LEU A 187 5.80 10.63 13.34
N SER A 188 6.41 11.45 14.21
CA SER A 188 7.01 10.97 15.46
C SER A 188 5.96 10.36 16.39
N ARG A 189 4.76 10.95 16.47
CA ARG A 189 3.65 10.43 17.25
C ARG A 189 3.13 9.09 16.72
N ALA A 190 3.09 8.90 15.41
CA ALA A 190 2.79 7.62 14.77
C ALA A 190 3.91 6.59 14.94
N GLY A 191 5.06 6.99 15.48
CA GLY A 191 6.21 6.11 15.73
C GLY A 191 7.01 5.77 14.48
N CYS A 192 6.95 6.58 13.42
CA CYS A 192 7.64 6.29 12.15
C CYS A 192 9.14 6.02 12.32
N ALA A 193 9.80 6.71 13.25
CA ALA A 193 11.22 6.50 13.52
C ALA A 193 11.54 5.14 14.19
N ARG A 194 10.56 4.50 14.82
CA ARG A 194 10.68 3.20 15.49
C ARG A 194 9.95 2.08 14.77
N ALA A 195 9.34 2.39 13.64
CA ALA A 195 8.66 1.41 12.80
C ALA A 195 9.67 0.47 12.12
N GLU A 196 9.23 -0.72 11.77
CA GLU A 196 9.96 -1.62 10.88
C GLU A 196 9.77 -1.18 9.43
N VAL A 197 8.54 -0.80 9.10
CA VAL A 197 8.11 -0.44 7.75
C VAL A 197 7.27 0.83 7.79
N VAL A 198 7.53 1.75 6.88
CA VAL A 198 6.71 2.93 6.62
C VAL A 198 6.31 2.94 5.16
N ILE A 199 5.01 2.94 4.89
CA ILE A 199 4.47 2.94 3.52
C ILE A 199 3.65 4.20 3.30
N MET A 200 3.91 4.85 2.18
CA MET A 200 3.10 5.94 1.66
C MET A 200 2.67 5.60 0.23
N ALA A 201 1.41 5.25 0.07
CA ALA A 201 0.80 5.01 -1.23
C ALA A 201 0.13 6.28 -1.75
N ALA A 202 0.19 6.49 -3.06
CA ALA A 202 -0.50 7.58 -3.71
C ALA A 202 -2.01 7.34 -3.74
N SER A 203 -2.81 8.40 -3.72
CA SER A 203 -4.26 8.28 -3.89
C SER A 203 -4.65 8.24 -5.36
N ALA A 204 -5.84 7.70 -5.66
CA ALA A 204 -6.40 7.73 -7.01
C ALA A 204 -6.62 9.17 -7.51
N ARG A 205 -6.77 10.14 -6.60
CA ARG A 205 -6.88 11.57 -6.93
C ARG A 205 -5.56 12.15 -7.41
N ALA A 206 -4.41 11.69 -6.89
CA ALA A 206 -3.10 12.05 -7.43
C ALA A 206 -2.98 11.62 -8.89
N ILE A 207 -3.50 10.42 -9.19
CA ILE A 207 -3.54 9.86 -10.54
C ILE A 207 -4.50 10.66 -11.44
N ALA A 208 -5.55 11.25 -10.87
CA ALA A 208 -6.50 12.11 -11.59
C ALA A 208 -5.97 13.52 -11.91
N GLY A 209 -4.70 13.79 -11.63
CA GLY A 209 -4.09 15.11 -11.88
C GLY A 209 -4.50 16.17 -10.85
N ASP A 210 -4.90 15.76 -9.64
CA ASP A 210 -5.11 16.68 -8.54
C ASP A 210 -3.77 17.26 -8.11
N ALA A 211 -3.47 18.48 -8.56
CA ALA A 211 -2.18 19.16 -8.42
C ALA A 211 -1.72 19.36 -6.95
N GLU A 212 -2.54 19.00 -5.97
CA GLU A 212 -2.19 19.10 -4.55
C GLU A 212 -1.57 17.83 -3.96
N GLU A 213 -1.72 16.66 -4.59
CA GLU A 213 -1.25 15.39 -4.00
C GLU A 213 0.27 15.21 -4.11
N ASP A 214 0.86 15.49 -5.26
CA ASP A 214 2.30 15.36 -5.45
C ASP A 214 3.12 16.28 -4.52
N PRO A 215 2.71 17.57 -4.28
CA PRO A 215 3.30 18.39 -3.24
C PRO A 215 3.21 17.79 -1.82
N ARG A 216 2.13 17.03 -1.52
CA ARG A 216 1.99 16.34 -0.22
C ARG A 216 3.00 15.21 -0.07
N ILE A 217 3.20 14.40 -1.13
CA ILE A 217 4.20 13.33 -1.14
C ILE A 217 5.60 13.91 -0.88
N VAL A 218 5.97 14.96 -1.61
CA VAL A 218 7.26 15.64 -1.44
C VAL A 218 7.42 16.19 -0.01
N ARG A 219 6.41 16.90 0.51
CA ARG A 219 6.44 17.44 1.89
C ARG A 219 6.58 16.32 2.93
N THR A 220 5.85 15.23 2.76
CA THR A 220 5.92 14.08 3.67
C THR A 220 7.30 13.42 3.60
N THR A 221 7.88 13.31 2.42
CA THR A 221 9.24 12.80 2.21
C THR A 221 10.27 13.65 2.95
N TYR A 222 10.17 14.98 2.87
CA TYR A 222 11.02 15.89 3.64
C TYR A 222 10.84 15.72 5.15
N ALA A 223 9.59 15.65 5.63
CA ALA A 223 9.31 15.46 7.04
C ALA A 223 9.85 14.12 7.57
N LEU A 224 9.75 13.06 6.77
CA LEU A 224 10.35 11.76 7.08
C LEU A 224 11.88 11.84 7.09
N SER A 225 12.50 12.50 6.12
CA SER A 225 13.94 12.62 6.07
C SER A 225 14.50 13.38 7.26
N GLU A 226 13.80 14.42 7.71
CA GLU A 226 14.15 15.17 8.92
C GLU A 226 14.06 14.29 10.16
N LEU A 227 12.96 13.54 10.30
CA LEU A 227 12.74 12.63 11.41
C LEU A 227 13.75 11.48 11.47
N LEU A 228 14.23 11.00 10.32
CA LEU A 228 15.15 9.86 10.21
C LEU A 228 16.63 10.29 10.16
N ARG A 229 16.94 11.58 10.13
CA ARG A 229 18.31 12.12 9.96
C ARG A 229 19.30 11.62 11.00
N ASP A 230 18.87 11.56 12.27
CA ASP A 230 19.73 11.21 13.40
C ASP A 230 19.82 9.71 13.68
N GLN A 231 19.05 8.89 12.94
CA GLN A 231 19.02 7.45 13.12
C GLN A 231 20.05 6.78 12.21
N ARG A 232 21.19 6.37 12.80
CA ARG A 232 22.30 5.81 12.02
C ARG A 232 22.17 4.31 11.74
N ASP A 233 21.60 3.51 12.62
CA ASP A 233 21.70 2.04 12.57
C ASP A 233 20.39 1.27 12.32
N GLU A 234 19.25 1.72 12.80
CA GLU A 234 17.96 1.04 12.61
C GLU A 234 16.92 1.95 11.96
N ARG A 235 17.11 2.28 10.70
CA ARG A 235 16.09 3.06 9.96
C ARG A 235 14.98 2.12 9.46
N PRO A 236 13.69 2.53 9.53
CA PRO A 236 12.62 1.75 8.94
C PRO A 236 12.82 1.60 7.43
N ILE A 237 12.32 0.49 6.87
CA ILE A 237 12.16 0.38 5.43
C ILE A 237 11.06 1.36 5.01
N VAL A 238 11.40 2.33 4.17
CA VAL A 238 10.44 3.31 3.66
C VAL A 238 10.09 2.96 2.23
N ALA A 239 8.82 2.66 1.97
CA ALA A 239 8.29 2.40 0.64
C ALA A 239 7.33 3.51 0.22
N LEU A 240 7.58 4.12 -0.94
CA LEU A 240 6.83 5.26 -1.45
C LEU A 240 6.29 4.94 -2.84
N GLU A 241 5.03 5.26 -3.09
CA GLU A 241 4.45 5.31 -4.43
C GLU A 241 4.52 6.73 -4.97
N ILE A 242 5.04 6.90 -6.18
CA ILE A 242 5.07 8.17 -6.91
C ILE A 242 4.34 7.98 -8.23
N VAL A 243 3.46 8.90 -8.54
CA VAL A 243 2.73 8.92 -9.80
C VAL A 243 3.49 9.76 -10.83
N GLU A 244 3.90 10.96 -10.47
CA GLU A 244 4.63 11.86 -11.35
C GLU A 244 6.13 11.56 -11.36
N ARG A 245 6.64 11.08 -12.49
CA ARG A 245 8.06 10.67 -12.66
C ARG A 245 9.05 11.81 -12.52
N SER A 246 8.64 13.03 -12.83
CA SER A 246 9.50 14.22 -12.69
C SER A 246 9.99 14.43 -11.25
N LEU A 247 9.25 13.92 -10.25
CA LEU A 247 9.59 14.02 -8.84
C LEU A 247 10.56 12.93 -8.36
N LEU A 248 10.78 11.89 -9.15
CA LEU A 248 11.63 10.76 -8.76
C LEU A 248 13.05 11.20 -8.33
N PRO A 249 13.79 12.02 -9.12
CA PRO A 249 15.13 12.46 -8.72
C PRO A 249 15.12 13.26 -7.42
N LEU A 250 14.10 14.09 -7.22
CA LEU A 250 13.94 14.89 -6.01
C LEU A 250 13.75 14.00 -4.78
N VAL A 251 12.82 13.04 -4.85
CA VAL A 251 12.53 12.13 -3.73
C VAL A 251 13.72 11.24 -3.43
N GLN A 252 14.42 10.73 -4.45
CA GLN A 252 15.67 9.98 -4.27
C GLN A 252 16.76 10.79 -3.61
N SER A 253 16.90 12.08 -3.93
CA SER A 253 17.88 12.95 -3.29
C SER A 253 17.58 13.21 -1.81
N VAL A 254 16.30 13.28 -1.44
CA VAL A 254 15.85 13.56 -0.06
C VAL A 254 15.88 12.30 0.82
N LEU A 255 15.47 11.15 0.28
CA LEU A 255 15.48 9.84 0.95
C LEU A 255 16.19 8.80 0.07
N PRO A 256 17.53 8.78 0.00
CA PRO A 256 18.27 7.91 -0.90
C PRO A 256 18.06 6.40 -0.66
N ARG A 257 17.62 6.03 0.54
CA ARG A 257 17.35 4.63 0.93
C ARG A 257 15.88 4.24 0.80
N ALA A 258 15.00 5.16 0.41
CA ALA A 258 13.61 4.84 0.19
C ALA A 258 13.44 3.97 -1.06
N ARG A 259 12.56 3.00 -0.97
CA ARG A 259 12.14 2.16 -2.08
C ARG A 259 11.00 2.85 -2.78
N ILE A 260 11.19 3.24 -4.03
CA ILE A 260 10.24 4.08 -4.76
C ILE A 260 9.58 3.28 -5.87
N LEU A 261 8.27 3.23 -5.84
CA LEU A 261 7.42 2.59 -6.82
C LEU A 261 6.81 3.63 -7.78
N THR A 262 7.02 3.45 -9.07
CA THR A 262 6.25 4.14 -10.12
C THR A 262 5.15 3.21 -10.60
N SER A 263 3.93 3.43 -10.09
CA SER A 263 2.82 2.47 -10.23
C SER A 263 2.38 2.24 -11.66
N ASP A 264 2.29 3.29 -12.48
CA ASP A 264 1.79 3.18 -13.86
C ASP A 264 2.62 2.23 -14.71
N ARG A 265 3.92 2.24 -14.51
CA ARG A 265 4.86 1.39 -15.24
C ARG A 265 4.68 -0.10 -14.93
N ILE A 266 4.44 -0.43 -13.66
CA ILE A 266 4.20 -1.81 -13.23
C ILE A 266 2.85 -2.30 -13.72
N VAL A 267 1.82 -1.49 -13.54
CA VAL A 267 0.47 -1.80 -14.05
C VAL A 267 0.49 -2.01 -15.56
N ALA A 268 1.16 -1.14 -16.31
CA ALA A 268 1.28 -1.27 -17.76
C ALA A 268 1.93 -2.60 -18.18
N ARG A 269 2.94 -3.06 -17.45
CA ARG A 269 3.62 -4.32 -17.75
C ARG A 269 2.80 -5.54 -17.41
N VAL A 270 2.08 -5.50 -16.29
CA VAL A 270 1.12 -6.54 -15.93
C VAL A 270 0.02 -6.63 -16.98
N LEU A 271 -0.55 -5.49 -17.38
CA LEU A 271 -1.55 -5.43 -18.46
C LEU A 271 -1.01 -6.02 -19.78
N ARG A 272 0.24 -5.69 -20.15
CA ARG A 272 0.88 -6.28 -21.34
C ARG A 272 1.03 -7.80 -21.21
N LEU A 273 1.51 -8.29 -20.07
CA LEU A 273 1.68 -9.72 -19.83
C LEU A 273 0.36 -10.46 -19.99
N VAL A 274 -0.68 -9.96 -19.38
CA VAL A 274 -2.01 -10.58 -19.37
C VAL A 274 -2.67 -10.53 -20.76
N LEU A 275 -2.41 -9.50 -21.56
CA LEU A 275 -2.89 -9.40 -22.93
C LEU A 275 -2.22 -10.39 -23.91
N GLN A 276 -1.12 -11.02 -23.52
CA GLN A 276 -0.47 -12.03 -24.38
C GLN A 276 -1.32 -13.28 -24.51
N GLU A 277 -1.81 -13.80 -23.40
CA GLU A 277 -2.61 -15.03 -23.39
C GLU A 277 -3.61 -15.01 -22.25
N ARG A 278 -4.77 -15.61 -22.48
CA ARG A 278 -5.84 -15.72 -21.49
C ARG A 278 -5.43 -16.68 -20.36
N GLY A 279 -5.75 -16.31 -19.11
CA GLY A 279 -5.43 -17.08 -17.90
C GLY A 279 -4.16 -16.61 -17.18
N LEU A 280 -3.45 -15.62 -17.71
CA LEU A 280 -2.22 -15.11 -17.10
C LEU A 280 -2.43 -14.14 -15.95
N VAL A 281 -3.67 -13.68 -15.68
CA VAL A 281 -3.95 -12.79 -14.54
C VAL A 281 -3.58 -13.46 -13.22
N ALA A 282 -3.99 -14.72 -13.01
CA ALA A 282 -3.66 -15.46 -11.81
C ALA A 282 -2.13 -15.58 -11.62
N PHE A 283 -1.42 -15.96 -12.69
CA PHE A 283 0.04 -16.03 -12.67
C PHE A 283 0.69 -14.68 -12.34
N ALA A 284 0.21 -13.59 -12.94
CA ALA A 284 0.74 -12.25 -12.69
C ALA A 284 0.50 -11.82 -11.22
N ILE A 285 -0.68 -12.11 -10.69
CA ILE A 285 -1.01 -11.83 -9.28
C ILE A 285 -0.12 -12.65 -8.35
N ASP A 286 0.03 -13.96 -8.61
CA ASP A 286 0.88 -14.83 -7.78
C ASP A 286 2.34 -14.39 -7.80
N LEU A 287 2.86 -14.00 -8.95
CA LEU A 287 4.24 -13.50 -9.07
C LEU A 287 4.47 -12.23 -8.25
N LEU A 288 3.45 -11.37 -8.13
CA LEU A 288 3.53 -10.12 -7.37
C LEU A 288 3.26 -10.31 -5.89
N THR A 289 2.57 -11.38 -5.48
CA THR A 289 2.20 -11.62 -4.09
C THR A 289 3.38 -12.23 -3.32
N PRO A 290 3.88 -11.58 -2.25
CA PRO A 290 5.11 -12.03 -1.56
C PRO A 290 5.02 -13.39 -0.88
N HIS A 291 3.84 -13.78 -0.46
CA HIS A 291 3.58 -15.00 0.32
C HIS A 291 2.82 -16.06 -0.47
N SER A 292 2.51 -15.82 -1.75
CA SER A 292 2.08 -16.87 -2.68
C SER A 292 3.27 -17.77 -3.05
N GLY A 293 3.00 -19.01 -3.45
CA GLY A 293 4.05 -19.99 -3.74
C GLY A 293 5.11 -19.49 -4.73
N LEU A 294 4.71 -18.78 -5.79
CA LEU A 294 5.61 -18.37 -6.89
C LEU A 294 6.33 -17.05 -6.60
N ARG A 295 7.68 -17.05 -6.66
CA ARG A 295 8.47 -15.82 -6.46
C ARG A 295 9.78 -15.84 -7.20
N ILE A 296 10.28 -14.65 -7.52
CA ILE A 296 11.64 -14.44 -8.03
C ILE A 296 12.43 -13.75 -6.93
N GLU A 297 13.50 -14.38 -6.50
CA GLU A 297 14.37 -13.85 -5.45
C GLU A 297 15.83 -13.83 -5.87
N ALA A 298 16.57 -12.85 -5.34
CA ALA A 298 18.02 -12.77 -5.47
C ALA A 298 18.67 -13.43 -4.26
N CYS A 299 19.07 -14.68 -4.42
CA CYS A 299 19.68 -15.47 -3.37
C CYS A 299 21.20 -15.31 -3.38
N SER A 300 21.80 -15.17 -2.21
CA SER A 300 23.25 -15.15 -2.05
C SER A 300 23.74 -16.56 -1.71
N PHE A 301 24.63 -17.09 -2.54
CA PHE A 301 25.26 -18.39 -2.35
C PHE A 301 26.78 -18.22 -2.37
N PRO A 302 27.40 -17.86 -1.24
CA PRO A 302 28.86 -17.67 -1.17
C PRO A 302 29.64 -18.92 -1.58
N GLU A 303 29.07 -20.11 -1.35
CA GLU A 303 29.67 -21.42 -1.67
C GLU A 303 29.80 -21.64 -3.18
N LEU A 304 29.00 -20.97 -3.98
CA LEU A 304 29.03 -21.07 -5.45
C LEU A 304 29.94 -20.02 -6.10
N SER A 305 30.59 -19.17 -5.32
CA SER A 305 31.54 -18.18 -5.84
C SER A 305 32.70 -18.87 -6.53
N GLY A 306 33.09 -18.39 -7.69
CA GLY A 306 34.13 -19.03 -8.51
C GLY A 306 33.62 -20.11 -9.47
N MET A 307 32.33 -20.45 -9.43
CA MET A 307 31.77 -21.44 -10.34
C MET A 307 31.33 -20.87 -11.69
N PRO A 308 31.45 -21.60 -12.78
CA PRO A 308 30.89 -21.20 -14.07
C PRO A 308 29.37 -21.09 -13.99
N LEU A 309 28.79 -19.99 -14.52
CA LEU A 309 27.36 -19.75 -14.49
C LEU A 309 26.53 -20.90 -15.10
N GLY A 310 27.06 -21.56 -16.12
CA GLY A 310 26.41 -22.72 -16.75
C GLY A 310 26.21 -23.93 -15.82
N SER A 311 26.98 -24.02 -14.71
CA SER A 311 26.85 -25.10 -13.72
C SER A 311 25.86 -24.81 -12.62
N LEU A 312 25.48 -23.54 -12.39
CA LEU A 312 24.57 -23.12 -11.30
C LEU A 312 23.21 -23.82 -11.36
N ARG A 313 22.67 -24.05 -12.58
CA ARG A 313 21.38 -24.75 -12.75
C ARG A 313 21.37 -26.19 -12.21
N ARG A 314 22.52 -26.83 -12.10
CA ARG A 314 22.64 -28.21 -11.61
C ARG A 314 22.79 -28.29 -10.10
N GLN A 315 23.21 -27.21 -9.49
CA GLN A 315 23.52 -27.20 -8.07
C GLN A 315 22.43 -26.53 -7.22
N VAL A 316 21.59 -25.68 -7.82
CA VAL A 316 20.46 -25.05 -7.13
C VAL A 316 19.23 -25.91 -7.34
N THR A 317 18.71 -26.46 -6.24
CA THR A 317 17.49 -27.27 -6.19
C THR A 317 16.36 -26.52 -5.48
N GLY A 318 15.11 -26.93 -5.73
CA GLY A 318 13.93 -26.24 -5.19
C GLY A 318 13.54 -24.95 -5.93
N GLY A 319 14.24 -24.63 -7.03
CA GLY A 319 13.95 -23.46 -7.84
C GLY A 319 14.63 -23.49 -9.20
N ARG A 320 14.28 -22.53 -10.05
CA ARG A 320 14.86 -22.39 -11.40
C ARG A 320 15.75 -21.15 -11.45
N VAL A 321 17.02 -21.37 -11.76
CA VAL A 321 17.97 -20.27 -11.91
C VAL A 321 17.72 -19.52 -13.21
N LEU A 322 17.40 -18.23 -13.10
CA LEU A 322 17.15 -17.34 -14.24
C LEU A 322 18.43 -16.67 -14.72
N GLY A 323 19.25 -16.20 -13.79
CA GLY A 323 20.45 -15.44 -14.09
C GLY A 323 21.19 -15.02 -12.82
N VAL A 324 22.06 -14.04 -12.99
CA VAL A 324 22.87 -13.46 -11.90
C VAL A 324 22.65 -11.96 -11.86
N LEU A 325 22.40 -11.45 -10.69
CA LEU A 325 22.26 -10.03 -10.38
C LEU A 325 23.63 -9.45 -10.05
N SER A 326 23.98 -8.30 -10.62
CA SER A 326 25.24 -7.61 -10.34
C SER A 326 25.35 -7.24 -8.86
N LYS A 327 26.57 -7.00 -8.38
CA LYS A 327 26.86 -6.62 -7.00
C LYS A 327 26.14 -5.34 -6.58
N GLU A 328 25.96 -4.41 -7.51
CA GLU A 328 25.25 -3.15 -7.29
C GLU A 328 23.71 -3.31 -7.35
N GLY A 329 23.21 -4.48 -7.75
CA GLY A 329 21.78 -4.77 -7.83
C GLY A 329 21.04 -4.07 -8.99
N ASN A 330 21.76 -3.42 -9.89
CA ASN A 330 21.20 -2.58 -10.96
C ASN A 330 21.12 -3.26 -12.33
N ALA A 331 21.72 -4.44 -12.49
CA ALA A 331 21.70 -5.19 -13.74
C ALA A 331 21.71 -6.70 -13.47
N TRP A 332 21.05 -7.48 -14.31
CA TRP A 332 21.14 -8.92 -14.28
C TRP A 332 21.58 -9.50 -15.62
N THR A 333 22.21 -10.66 -15.57
CA THR A 333 22.70 -11.39 -16.74
C THR A 333 22.08 -12.76 -16.76
N SER A 334 21.45 -13.13 -17.88
CA SER A 334 20.93 -14.50 -18.06
C SER A 334 22.08 -15.52 -18.13
N LEU A 335 21.84 -16.68 -17.54
CA LEU A 335 22.81 -17.80 -17.59
C LEU A 335 23.18 -18.23 -19.01
N ASP A 336 22.26 -18.13 -19.97
CA ASP A 336 22.47 -18.60 -21.33
C ASP A 336 23.35 -17.65 -22.16
N MET A 337 23.51 -16.41 -21.73
CA MET A 337 24.31 -15.40 -22.42
C MET A 337 25.82 -15.51 -22.12
N MET A 338 26.20 -16.06 -20.97
CA MET A 338 27.59 -16.09 -20.51
C MET A 338 27.88 -17.39 -19.72
N ARG A 339 27.73 -18.56 -20.33
CA ARG A 339 27.89 -19.85 -19.65
C ARG A 339 29.28 -20.06 -19.03
N ASP A 340 30.31 -19.50 -19.64
CA ASP A 340 31.69 -19.65 -19.20
C ASP A 340 32.11 -18.57 -18.19
N ARG A 341 31.27 -17.55 -17.97
CA ARG A 341 31.53 -16.56 -16.94
C ARG A 341 31.41 -17.21 -15.56
N VAL A 342 32.29 -16.79 -14.67
CA VAL A 342 32.34 -17.26 -13.28
C VAL A 342 31.53 -16.36 -12.41
N LEU A 343 30.80 -16.91 -11.42
CA LEU A 343 30.07 -16.14 -10.40
C LEU A 343 31.09 -15.40 -9.52
N CYS A 344 31.00 -14.09 -9.48
CA CYS A 344 31.89 -13.27 -8.68
C CYS A 344 31.38 -13.14 -7.24
N GLU A 345 32.32 -12.86 -6.32
CA GLU A 345 31.95 -12.61 -4.91
C GLU A 345 31.06 -11.36 -4.78
N GLY A 346 29.92 -11.52 -4.09
CA GLY A 346 28.94 -10.46 -3.87
C GLY A 346 27.85 -10.37 -4.96
N GLU A 347 27.95 -11.15 -6.04
CA GLU A 347 26.83 -11.31 -6.98
C GLU A 347 25.76 -12.24 -6.38
N LYS A 348 24.50 -12.02 -6.75
CA LYS A 348 23.36 -12.83 -6.29
C LYS A 348 22.76 -13.62 -7.43
N VAL A 349 22.35 -14.85 -7.15
CA VAL A 349 21.69 -15.71 -8.14
C VAL A 349 20.19 -15.43 -8.12
N MET A 350 19.62 -15.06 -9.26
CA MET A 350 18.19 -14.89 -9.43
C MET A 350 17.52 -16.25 -9.62
N VAL A 351 16.65 -16.61 -8.68
CA VAL A 351 15.96 -17.90 -8.68
C VAL A 351 14.44 -17.68 -8.69
N PHE A 352 13.76 -18.37 -9.58
CA PHE A 352 12.31 -18.52 -9.56
C PHE A 352 11.95 -19.80 -8.81
N HIS A 353 11.16 -19.70 -7.76
CA HIS A 353 10.83 -20.84 -6.89
C HIS A 353 9.45 -20.67 -6.24
N ASP A 354 8.92 -21.77 -5.70
CA ASP A 354 7.66 -21.84 -4.96
C ASP A 354 7.84 -22.18 -3.48
N GLY A 355 9.07 -22.19 -2.99
CA GLY A 355 9.38 -22.56 -1.61
C GLY A 355 10.83 -22.32 -1.23
N THR A 356 11.46 -23.30 -0.60
CA THR A 356 12.83 -23.20 -0.12
C THR A 356 13.83 -23.59 -1.22
N VAL A 357 14.70 -22.66 -1.58
CA VAL A 357 15.83 -22.91 -2.47
C VAL A 357 16.98 -23.54 -1.67
N ARG A 358 17.59 -24.60 -2.18
CA ARG A 358 18.73 -25.31 -1.56
C ARG A 358 19.84 -25.47 -2.56
N ILE A 359 21.07 -25.58 -2.05
CA ILE A 359 22.23 -26.01 -2.81
C ILE A 359 22.43 -27.49 -2.53
N GLU A 360 22.43 -28.30 -3.57
CA GLU A 360 22.80 -29.71 -3.48
C GLU A 360 23.98 -29.95 -4.42
N PRO A 361 25.15 -30.35 -3.92
CA PRO A 361 26.25 -30.69 -4.76
C PRO A 361 25.87 -31.93 -5.58
N GLN A 362 25.64 -31.76 -6.86
CA GLN A 362 25.39 -32.86 -7.75
C GLN A 362 26.72 -33.37 -8.28
N ASP A 363 27.01 -34.66 -8.05
CA ASP A 363 28.19 -35.33 -8.59
C ASP A 363 28.26 -35.14 -10.10
N SER A 364 29.44 -34.76 -10.58
CA SER A 364 29.67 -34.33 -11.97
C SER A 364 29.59 -35.46 -13.02
N ASP A 365 29.31 -36.68 -12.63
CA ASP A 365 29.42 -37.87 -13.46
C ASP A 365 28.12 -38.38 -14.10
N ALA A 366 27.02 -37.64 -14.01
CA ALA A 366 25.84 -38.02 -14.77
C ALA A 366 26.10 -37.80 -16.28
N PRO A 367 26.05 -38.86 -17.10
CA PRO A 367 26.30 -38.74 -18.53
C PRO A 367 25.29 -37.80 -19.16
N PRO A 368 25.69 -37.00 -20.17
CA PRO A 368 24.73 -36.14 -20.88
C PRO A 368 23.66 -37.05 -21.49
N MET A 369 22.44 -36.95 -20.97
CA MET A 369 21.30 -37.67 -21.53
C MET A 369 21.17 -37.30 -23.01
N SER A 370 21.36 -38.30 -23.91
CA SER A 370 21.17 -38.13 -25.34
C SER A 370 19.73 -37.77 -25.61
N MET A 371 19.51 -36.55 -26.01
CA MET A 371 18.17 -36.00 -26.25
C MET A 371 17.64 -36.43 -27.63
N PRO A 372 16.39 -36.84 -27.74
CA PRO A 372 15.72 -36.87 -29.03
C PRO A 372 15.75 -35.46 -29.63
N MET A 373 16.27 -35.34 -30.84
CA MET A 373 16.32 -34.10 -31.59
C MET A 373 14.88 -33.67 -31.92
N VAL A 374 14.34 -32.77 -31.10
CA VAL A 374 13.04 -32.14 -31.41
C VAL A 374 13.21 -31.27 -32.65
N PRO A 375 12.36 -31.42 -33.66
CA PRO A 375 12.47 -30.62 -34.88
C PRO A 375 12.53 -29.15 -34.53
N ARG A 376 13.53 -28.43 -35.05
CA ARG A 376 13.59 -26.95 -34.94
C ARG A 376 12.24 -26.40 -35.35
N SER A 377 11.36 -26.22 -34.36
CA SER A 377 10.01 -25.72 -34.59
C SER A 377 10.09 -24.38 -35.31
N ARG A 378 9.35 -24.33 -36.38
CA ARG A 378 9.06 -23.21 -37.26
C ARG A 378 9.52 -21.86 -36.67
N ARG A 379 10.37 -21.15 -37.45
CA ARG A 379 10.61 -19.70 -37.20
C ARG A 379 9.28 -19.09 -36.84
N PHE A 380 9.21 -18.49 -35.68
CA PHE A 380 8.01 -17.76 -35.26
C PHE A 380 7.71 -16.74 -36.34
N GLU A 381 6.68 -16.99 -37.13
CA GLU A 381 6.08 -15.92 -37.93
C GLU A 381 5.63 -14.87 -36.97
N ALA A 382 6.15 -13.65 -37.13
CA ALA A 382 5.75 -12.51 -36.34
C ALA A 382 4.23 -12.32 -36.52
N LYS A 383 3.45 -12.80 -35.55
CA LYS A 383 2.01 -12.76 -35.62
C LYS A 383 1.59 -11.30 -35.44
N LYS A 384 1.03 -10.73 -36.51
CA LYS A 384 0.43 -9.40 -36.44
C LYS A 384 -0.80 -9.51 -35.54
N ARG A 385 -0.82 -8.75 -34.45
CA ARG A 385 -1.96 -8.68 -33.52
C ARG A 385 -2.61 -7.32 -33.60
N LYS A 386 -3.92 -7.31 -33.64
CA LYS A 386 -4.71 -6.09 -33.62
C LYS A 386 -5.42 -5.95 -32.28
N ILE A 387 -5.17 -4.83 -31.59
CA ILE A 387 -5.65 -4.56 -30.24
C ILE A 387 -6.55 -3.33 -30.27
N LEU A 388 -7.74 -3.44 -29.66
CA LEU A 388 -8.62 -2.30 -29.42
C LEU A 388 -8.45 -1.86 -27.96
N VAL A 389 -8.02 -0.61 -27.78
CA VAL A 389 -7.92 0.04 -26.47
C VAL A 389 -9.09 1.01 -26.30
N LEU A 390 -9.87 0.82 -25.26
CA LEU A 390 -11.06 1.58 -24.94
C LEU A 390 -10.83 2.34 -23.62
N GLY A 391 -10.85 3.65 -23.68
CA GLY A 391 -10.42 4.52 -22.60
C GLY A 391 -8.96 4.93 -22.73
N TRP A 392 -8.53 5.84 -21.86
CA TRP A 392 -7.15 6.32 -21.80
C TRP A 392 -6.86 6.83 -20.39
N ASN A 393 -5.73 6.44 -19.85
CA ASN A 393 -5.18 6.97 -18.62
C ASN A 393 -3.64 7.06 -18.74
N GLU A 394 -2.96 7.42 -17.68
CA GLU A 394 -1.50 7.64 -17.65
C GLU A 394 -0.72 6.37 -18.01
N ALA A 395 -1.24 5.19 -17.64
CA ALA A 395 -0.63 3.91 -17.99
C ALA A 395 -0.76 3.56 -19.49
N GLY A 396 -1.67 4.21 -20.21
CA GLY A 396 -1.97 3.87 -21.61
C GLY A 396 -0.77 3.93 -22.54
N ALA A 397 0.05 4.97 -22.43
CA ALA A 397 1.27 5.10 -23.22
C ALA A 397 2.30 4.01 -22.88
N ASP A 398 2.49 3.71 -21.60
CA ASP A 398 3.41 2.68 -21.14
C ASP A 398 2.97 1.27 -21.56
N VAL A 399 1.65 0.99 -21.57
CA VAL A 399 1.10 -0.28 -22.09
C VAL A 399 1.44 -0.44 -23.55
N ILE A 400 1.18 0.60 -24.36
CA ILE A 400 1.47 0.57 -25.80
C ILE A 400 2.98 0.47 -26.04
N GLY A 401 3.78 1.23 -25.28
CA GLY A 401 5.25 1.17 -25.33
C GLY A 401 5.79 -0.21 -24.99
N ALA A 402 5.17 -0.89 -24.03
CA ALA A 402 5.57 -2.25 -23.64
C ALA A 402 5.41 -3.29 -24.76
N PHE A 403 4.46 -3.10 -25.71
CA PHE A 403 4.36 -3.95 -26.89
C PHE A 403 5.52 -3.77 -27.87
N SER A 404 6.16 -2.62 -27.91
CA SER A 404 7.28 -2.35 -28.82
C SER A 404 8.55 -3.18 -28.48
N HIS A 405 8.66 -3.59 -27.25
CA HIS A 405 9.78 -4.38 -26.74
C HIS A 405 9.63 -5.89 -26.97
N GLU A 406 8.49 -6.35 -27.49
CA GLU A 406 8.31 -7.79 -27.75
C GLU A 406 9.07 -8.22 -29.01
N PRO A 407 10.01 -9.20 -28.91
CA PRO A 407 10.94 -9.52 -30.00
C PRO A 407 10.28 -10.04 -31.28
N SER A 408 9.11 -10.69 -31.15
CA SER A 408 8.44 -11.42 -32.24
C SER A 408 7.08 -10.86 -32.62
N GLY A 409 6.62 -9.72 -32.06
CA GLY A 409 5.31 -9.14 -32.30
C GLY A 409 5.32 -7.95 -33.26
N ARG A 410 4.28 -7.84 -34.09
CA ARG A 410 3.85 -6.59 -34.74
C ARG A 410 2.46 -6.27 -34.26
N TYR A 411 2.27 -5.05 -33.79
CA TYR A 411 1.02 -4.64 -33.17
C TYR A 411 0.37 -3.48 -33.92
N GLU A 412 -0.91 -3.62 -34.20
CA GLU A 412 -1.80 -2.52 -34.59
C GLU A 412 -2.69 -2.20 -33.38
N VAL A 413 -2.64 -0.98 -32.91
CA VAL A 413 -3.38 -0.54 -31.71
C VAL A 413 -4.31 0.58 -32.09
N ASP A 414 -5.62 0.33 -32.04
CA ASP A 414 -6.64 1.35 -32.22
C ASP A 414 -7.11 1.82 -30.84
N VAL A 415 -7.00 3.13 -30.57
CA VAL A 415 -7.36 3.72 -29.28
C VAL A 415 -8.60 4.60 -29.45
N ILE A 416 -9.66 4.25 -28.73
CA ILE A 416 -10.90 5.04 -28.65
C ILE A 416 -11.01 5.64 -27.25
N SER A 417 -11.01 6.96 -27.16
CA SER A 417 -11.12 7.66 -25.88
C SER A 417 -11.72 9.04 -26.05
N ARG A 418 -12.34 9.56 -25.00
CA ARG A 418 -12.80 10.96 -24.91
C ARG A 418 -11.66 11.96 -24.75
N ALA A 419 -10.48 11.51 -24.29
CA ALA A 419 -9.32 12.37 -24.19
C ALA A 419 -8.91 12.86 -25.59
N PRO A 420 -8.46 14.12 -25.73
CA PRO A 420 -8.08 14.67 -27.04
C PRO A 420 -7.00 13.84 -27.72
N ALA A 421 -7.21 13.51 -28.99
CA ALA A 421 -6.29 12.69 -29.77
C ALA A 421 -4.89 13.32 -29.83
N ALA A 422 -4.80 14.63 -30.03
CA ALA A 422 -3.53 15.35 -30.10
C ALA A 422 -2.66 15.18 -28.84
N ILE A 423 -3.27 15.20 -27.64
CA ILE A 423 -2.54 14.98 -26.38
C ILE A 423 -2.00 13.55 -26.34
N ARG A 424 -2.82 12.56 -26.68
CA ARG A 424 -2.42 11.14 -26.69
C ARG A 424 -1.32 10.87 -27.71
N GLU A 425 -1.41 11.45 -28.90
CA GLU A 425 -0.38 11.35 -29.94
C GLU A 425 0.94 11.96 -29.48
N GLN A 426 0.91 13.11 -28.82
CA GLN A 426 2.11 13.75 -28.29
C GLN A 426 2.78 12.88 -27.23
N VAL A 427 2.00 12.29 -26.32
CA VAL A 427 2.51 11.36 -25.28
C VAL A 427 3.11 10.12 -25.94
N VAL A 428 2.44 9.54 -26.94
CA VAL A 428 2.95 8.40 -27.69
C VAL A 428 4.26 8.73 -28.41
N LEU A 429 4.34 9.90 -29.05
CA LEU A 429 5.55 10.34 -29.78
C LEU A 429 6.74 10.65 -28.86
N SER A 430 6.49 11.04 -27.61
CA SER A 430 7.57 11.27 -26.63
C SER A 430 8.27 9.98 -26.18
N HIS A 431 7.64 8.83 -26.38
CA HIS A 431 8.22 7.52 -26.14
C HIS A 431 8.83 7.01 -27.45
N ALA A 432 10.14 7.06 -27.62
CA ALA A 432 10.86 6.58 -28.81
C ALA A 432 10.65 5.07 -29.00
N TRP A 433 9.55 4.67 -29.62
CA TRP A 433 9.26 3.25 -29.86
C TRP A 433 9.91 2.75 -31.15
N PRO A 434 10.57 1.60 -31.14
CA PRO A 434 11.00 0.97 -32.38
C PRO A 434 9.75 0.61 -33.19
N GLY A 435 9.70 0.92 -34.48
CA GLY A 435 8.55 0.90 -35.41
C GLY A 435 7.77 -0.43 -35.59
N ARG A 436 7.56 -1.16 -34.51
CA ARG A 436 6.80 -2.41 -34.46
C ARG A 436 5.36 -2.23 -34.03
N VAL A 437 5.02 -1.06 -33.50
CA VAL A 437 3.67 -0.72 -33.04
C VAL A 437 3.14 0.42 -33.89
N GLN A 438 2.00 0.19 -34.48
CA GLN A 438 1.25 1.18 -35.25
C GLN A 438 0.04 1.60 -34.42
N VAL A 439 -0.07 2.87 -34.06
CA VAL A 439 -1.15 3.37 -33.21
C VAL A 439 -2.06 4.30 -34.00
N THR A 440 -3.36 4.06 -33.89
CA THR A 440 -4.41 4.92 -34.46
C THR A 440 -5.25 5.49 -33.35
N HIS A 441 -5.43 6.80 -33.29
CA HIS A 441 -6.24 7.46 -32.29
C HIS A 441 -7.59 7.91 -32.85
N ARG A 442 -8.68 7.55 -32.19
CA ARG A 442 -10.04 8.01 -32.46
C ARG A 442 -10.57 8.73 -31.21
N GLU A 443 -10.99 9.98 -31.41
CA GLU A 443 -11.63 10.75 -30.33
C GLU A 443 -13.13 10.48 -30.36
N ALA A 444 -13.59 9.63 -29.43
CA ALA A 444 -14.98 9.23 -29.27
C ALA A 444 -15.24 8.68 -27.87
N ASP A 445 -16.51 8.54 -27.51
CA ASP A 445 -16.87 7.82 -26.30
C ASP A 445 -16.54 6.33 -26.46
N PRO A 446 -15.77 5.71 -25.55
CA PRO A 446 -15.54 4.27 -25.59
C PRO A 446 -16.81 3.41 -25.63
N LEU A 447 -17.93 3.86 -25.04
CA LEU A 447 -19.23 3.20 -25.15
C LEU A 447 -19.73 3.12 -26.60
N SER A 448 -19.22 3.94 -27.52
CA SER A 448 -19.56 3.87 -28.95
C SER A 448 -19.19 2.52 -29.60
N VAL A 449 -18.42 1.69 -28.93
CA VAL A 449 -18.14 0.30 -29.34
C VAL A 449 -19.43 -0.51 -29.54
N GLU A 450 -20.50 -0.17 -28.82
CA GLU A 450 -21.83 -0.77 -29.01
C GLU A 450 -22.34 -0.64 -30.46
N PHE A 451 -22.01 0.45 -31.12
CA PHE A 451 -22.44 0.75 -32.50
C PHE A 451 -21.35 0.41 -33.55
N MET A 452 -20.23 -0.15 -33.13
CA MET A 452 -19.15 -0.54 -34.04
C MET A 452 -19.64 -1.65 -34.99
N PRO A 453 -19.35 -1.57 -36.31
CA PRO A 453 -19.69 -2.65 -37.24
C PRO A 453 -19.10 -3.99 -36.84
N GLU A 454 -19.83 -5.08 -36.98
CA GLU A 454 -19.37 -6.43 -36.59
C GLU A 454 -18.06 -6.81 -37.30
N ARG A 455 -17.92 -6.46 -38.58
CA ARG A 455 -16.68 -6.70 -39.33
C ARG A 455 -15.46 -5.99 -38.75
N GLU A 456 -15.65 -4.80 -38.19
CA GLU A 456 -14.61 -4.05 -37.53
C GLU A 456 -14.27 -4.72 -36.19
N LEU A 457 -15.28 -5.07 -35.36
CA LEU A 457 -15.11 -5.75 -34.08
C LEU A 457 -14.41 -7.10 -34.27
N ALA A 458 -14.80 -7.87 -35.29
CA ALA A 458 -14.21 -9.16 -35.62
C ALA A 458 -12.73 -9.08 -36.08
N SER A 459 -12.23 -7.88 -36.37
CA SER A 459 -10.82 -7.70 -36.78
C SER A 459 -9.84 -7.73 -35.60
N TYR A 460 -10.30 -7.50 -34.38
CA TYR A 460 -9.45 -7.41 -33.20
C TYR A 460 -9.17 -8.78 -32.57
N ASP A 461 -7.92 -8.98 -32.17
CA ASP A 461 -7.46 -10.14 -31.45
C ASP A 461 -7.61 -9.98 -29.93
N ARG A 462 -7.49 -8.73 -29.45
CA ARG A 462 -7.50 -8.38 -28.02
C ARG A 462 -8.28 -7.09 -27.77
N PHE A 463 -8.88 -7.00 -26.61
CA PHE A 463 -9.56 -5.82 -26.09
C PHE A 463 -8.91 -5.39 -24.79
N LEU A 464 -8.60 -4.12 -24.64
CA LEU A 464 -8.10 -3.53 -23.39
C LEU A 464 -9.02 -2.38 -23.01
N ILE A 465 -9.64 -2.48 -21.87
CA ILE A 465 -10.45 -1.40 -21.31
C ILE A 465 -9.66 -0.77 -20.16
N LEU A 466 -9.29 0.50 -20.35
CA LEU A 466 -8.59 1.29 -19.34
C LEU A 466 -9.58 2.14 -18.57
N ALA A 467 -9.51 2.09 -17.25
CA ALA A 467 -10.37 2.88 -16.38
C ALA A 467 -10.04 4.37 -16.47
N ASP A 468 -11.08 5.19 -16.49
CA ASP A 468 -10.95 6.65 -16.43
C ASP A 468 -10.64 7.06 -14.98
N ARG A 469 -9.38 7.42 -14.75
CA ARG A 469 -8.90 7.79 -13.40
C ARG A 469 -9.16 9.24 -13.03
N SER A 470 -9.74 10.05 -13.94
CA SER A 470 -9.98 11.48 -13.74
C SER A 470 -11.16 11.81 -12.80
N GLY A 471 -11.96 10.81 -12.43
CA GLY A 471 -13.17 10.99 -11.65
C GLY A 471 -13.29 10.08 -10.43
N ASN A 472 -14.54 9.86 -10.00
CA ASN A 472 -14.81 8.91 -8.92
C ASN A 472 -14.53 7.47 -9.39
N PRO A 473 -13.72 6.68 -8.65
CA PRO A 473 -13.39 5.30 -9.00
C PRO A 473 -14.61 4.39 -9.23
N GLU A 474 -15.67 4.54 -8.44
CA GLU A 474 -16.91 3.77 -8.59
C GLU A 474 -17.59 4.06 -9.94
N THR A 475 -17.67 5.33 -10.32
CA THR A 475 -18.25 5.72 -11.62
C THR A 475 -17.37 5.25 -12.79
N ALA A 476 -16.05 5.28 -12.62
CA ALA A 476 -15.10 4.78 -13.60
C ALA A 476 -15.28 3.28 -13.84
N ASP A 477 -15.38 2.50 -12.77
CA ASP A 477 -15.57 1.05 -12.84
C ASP A 477 -16.90 0.66 -13.48
N VAL A 478 -18.00 1.32 -13.09
CA VAL A 478 -19.32 1.10 -13.71
C VAL A 478 -19.25 1.35 -15.22
N ARG A 479 -18.53 2.39 -15.64
CA ARG A 479 -18.36 2.70 -17.06
C ARG A 479 -17.49 1.67 -17.78
N SER A 480 -16.38 1.26 -17.17
CA SER A 480 -15.51 0.22 -17.71
C SER A 480 -16.26 -1.11 -17.86
N LEU A 481 -17.08 -1.47 -16.88
CA LEU A 481 -17.95 -2.64 -16.93
C LEU A 481 -19.01 -2.53 -18.03
N ALA A 482 -19.66 -1.36 -18.22
CA ALA A 482 -20.62 -1.14 -19.29
C ALA A 482 -20.01 -1.34 -20.68
N ILE A 483 -18.77 -0.85 -20.89
CA ILE A 483 -18.02 -1.07 -22.13
C ILE A 483 -17.73 -2.56 -22.33
N ALA A 484 -17.28 -3.26 -21.28
CA ALA A 484 -17.01 -4.70 -21.34
C ALA A 484 -18.27 -5.49 -21.67
N MET A 485 -19.40 -5.16 -21.05
CA MET A 485 -20.70 -5.81 -21.32
C MET A 485 -21.18 -5.58 -22.75
N ALA A 486 -20.98 -4.39 -23.31
CA ALA A 486 -21.33 -4.09 -24.70
C ALA A 486 -20.54 -4.97 -25.70
N ILE A 487 -19.27 -5.24 -25.40
CA ILE A 487 -18.46 -6.17 -26.20
C ILE A 487 -18.88 -7.62 -25.93
N GLU A 488 -19.09 -8.00 -24.68
CA GLU A 488 -19.47 -9.35 -24.27
C GLU A 488 -20.75 -9.84 -24.98
N GLN A 489 -21.78 -8.98 -25.10
CA GLN A 489 -23.01 -9.28 -25.81
C GLN A 489 -22.81 -9.60 -27.29
N ARG A 490 -21.74 -9.09 -27.87
CA ARG A 490 -21.39 -9.25 -29.28
C ARG A 490 -20.19 -10.15 -29.50
N PHE A 491 -19.76 -10.85 -28.46
CA PHE A 491 -18.49 -11.60 -28.51
C PHE A 491 -18.53 -12.77 -29.49
N SER A 492 -19.73 -13.31 -29.81
CA SER A 492 -19.92 -14.32 -30.86
C SER A 492 -19.50 -13.83 -32.26
N SER A 493 -19.52 -12.51 -32.48
CA SER A 493 -19.05 -11.90 -33.74
C SER A 493 -17.53 -11.63 -33.71
N CYS A 494 -16.84 -11.80 -32.58
CA CYS A 494 -15.42 -11.59 -32.47
C CYS A 494 -14.61 -12.74 -33.07
N LYS A 495 -13.33 -12.49 -33.29
CA LYS A 495 -12.38 -13.48 -33.81
C LYS A 495 -12.22 -14.65 -32.84
N ALA A 496 -12.16 -15.88 -33.37
CA ALA A 496 -11.90 -17.04 -32.55
C ALA A 496 -10.60 -16.91 -31.73
N GLY A 497 -10.70 -17.08 -30.41
CA GLY A 497 -9.59 -16.91 -29.48
C GLY A 497 -9.30 -15.45 -29.10
N ALA A 498 -10.19 -14.50 -29.49
CA ALA A 498 -10.13 -13.16 -28.93
C ALA A 498 -10.49 -13.19 -27.43
N PHE A 499 -9.98 -12.25 -26.67
CA PHE A 499 -10.35 -12.01 -25.28
C PHE A 499 -10.06 -10.57 -24.88
N GLY A 500 -10.58 -10.13 -23.75
CA GLY A 500 -10.39 -8.81 -23.23
C GLY A 500 -9.74 -8.79 -21.85
N VAL A 501 -9.14 -7.67 -21.51
CA VAL A 501 -8.66 -7.32 -20.18
C VAL A 501 -9.35 -6.04 -19.76
N LEU A 502 -9.90 -6.06 -18.56
CA LEU A 502 -10.64 -4.96 -17.96
C LEU A 502 -9.92 -4.44 -16.74
N GLU A 503 -9.49 -3.19 -16.78
CA GLU A 503 -8.95 -2.49 -15.62
C GLU A 503 -10.08 -1.96 -14.74
N LEU A 504 -9.97 -2.24 -13.44
CA LEU A 504 -10.84 -1.76 -12.38
C LEU A 504 -10.04 -1.01 -11.32
N LEU A 505 -10.68 -0.02 -10.69
CA LEU A 505 -10.10 0.78 -9.60
C LEU A 505 -10.58 0.33 -8.21
N GLN A 506 -11.58 -0.56 -8.15
CA GLN A 506 -12.11 -1.13 -6.91
C GLN A 506 -12.22 -2.66 -7.01
N ASP A 507 -12.12 -3.33 -5.87
CA ASP A 507 -12.07 -4.82 -5.81
C ASP A 507 -13.45 -5.48 -5.58
N ASN A 508 -14.55 -4.74 -5.75
CA ASN A 508 -15.90 -5.18 -5.33
C ASN A 508 -16.79 -5.71 -6.46
N HIS A 509 -16.25 -6.01 -7.63
CA HIS A 509 -17.06 -6.36 -8.77
C HIS A 509 -17.00 -7.87 -9.08
N ALA A 510 -18.07 -8.59 -8.73
CA ALA A 510 -18.27 -10.01 -9.06
C ALA A 510 -19.20 -10.19 -10.27
N ILE A 511 -18.93 -9.50 -11.38
CA ILE A 511 -19.73 -9.65 -12.60
C ILE A 511 -19.08 -10.73 -13.47
N PRO A 512 -19.79 -11.81 -13.84
CA PRO A 512 -19.26 -12.83 -14.73
C PRO A 512 -19.15 -12.27 -16.16
N LEU A 513 -17.94 -12.04 -16.61
CA LEU A 513 -17.61 -11.67 -17.98
C LEU A 513 -16.73 -12.79 -18.58
N PRO A 514 -17.32 -13.82 -19.21
CA PRO A 514 -16.58 -15.01 -19.64
C PRO A 514 -15.40 -14.76 -20.54
N HIS A 515 -15.41 -13.68 -21.33
CA HIS A 515 -14.34 -13.36 -22.27
C HIS A 515 -13.41 -12.23 -21.81
N PHE A 516 -13.64 -11.71 -20.61
CA PHE A 516 -12.78 -10.68 -20.02
C PHE A 516 -12.10 -11.19 -18.76
N GLU A 517 -10.83 -10.83 -18.60
CA GLU A 517 -10.10 -10.97 -17.37
C GLU A 517 -10.05 -9.62 -16.65
N LEU A 518 -10.25 -9.63 -15.34
CA LEU A 518 -10.34 -8.44 -14.52
C LEU A 518 -9.01 -8.21 -13.79
N ILE A 519 -8.53 -6.98 -13.88
CA ILE A 519 -7.34 -6.52 -13.17
C ILE A 519 -7.71 -5.34 -12.30
N THR A 520 -7.45 -5.47 -11.00
CA THR A 520 -7.66 -4.39 -10.03
C THR A 520 -6.35 -3.68 -9.76
N THR A 521 -6.20 -2.48 -10.32
CA THR A 521 -4.96 -1.68 -10.20
C THR A 521 -4.52 -1.45 -8.75
N PRO A 522 -5.40 -1.04 -7.79
CA PRO A 522 -5.01 -0.88 -6.39
C PRO A 522 -4.42 -2.13 -5.76
N ARG A 523 -4.92 -3.30 -6.11
CA ARG A 523 -4.42 -4.59 -5.61
C ARG A 523 -3.00 -4.87 -6.09
N ILE A 524 -2.74 -4.68 -7.39
CA ILE A 524 -1.39 -4.87 -7.96
C ILE A 524 -0.38 -3.95 -7.26
N VAL A 525 -0.72 -2.66 -7.13
CA VAL A 525 0.16 -1.68 -6.50
C VAL A 525 0.41 -2.03 -5.03
N ALA A 526 -0.63 -2.42 -4.30
CA ALA A 526 -0.50 -2.82 -2.89
C ALA A 526 0.40 -4.06 -2.72
N GLN A 527 0.26 -5.06 -3.59
CA GLN A 527 1.09 -6.26 -3.59
C GLN A 527 2.56 -5.94 -3.84
N VAL A 528 2.85 -5.06 -4.79
CA VAL A 528 4.22 -4.63 -5.07
C VAL A 528 4.79 -3.82 -3.91
N LEU A 529 4.06 -2.86 -3.36
CA LEU A 529 4.49 -2.09 -2.20
C LEU A 529 4.80 -2.98 -0.99
N GLU A 530 3.93 -3.95 -0.69
CA GLU A 530 4.16 -4.91 0.39
C GLU A 530 5.39 -5.77 0.08
N SER A 531 5.53 -6.27 -1.16
CA SER A 531 6.67 -7.07 -1.57
C SER A 531 8.00 -6.34 -1.45
N MET A 532 8.01 -5.04 -1.71
CA MET A 532 9.19 -4.19 -1.53
C MET A 532 9.60 -4.08 -0.06
N THR A 533 8.71 -4.33 0.88
CA THR A 533 9.00 -4.22 2.32
C THR A 533 9.38 -5.52 2.98
N SER A 534 8.98 -6.66 2.41
CA SER A 534 9.11 -7.99 3.02
C SER A 534 10.44 -8.68 2.74
N VAL A 535 11.05 -8.44 1.58
CA VAL A 535 12.27 -9.14 1.14
C VAL A 535 13.34 -8.11 0.74
N ALA A 536 14.56 -8.31 1.25
CA ALA A 536 15.70 -7.50 0.83
C ALA A 536 15.98 -7.68 -0.68
N ASP A 537 16.23 -6.59 -1.39
CA ASP A 537 16.50 -6.53 -2.84
C ASP A 537 15.33 -6.94 -3.76
N ARG A 538 14.15 -7.24 -3.24
CA ARG A 538 13.02 -7.64 -4.07
C ARG A 538 12.50 -6.51 -4.96
N ASP A 539 12.61 -5.27 -4.51
CA ASP A 539 12.36 -4.07 -5.30
C ASP A 539 13.24 -4.02 -6.55
N ASN A 540 14.54 -4.28 -6.41
CA ASN A 540 15.46 -4.36 -7.52
C ASN A 540 15.13 -5.55 -8.44
N VAL A 541 14.83 -6.72 -7.87
CA VAL A 541 14.47 -7.93 -8.63
C VAL A 541 13.15 -7.74 -9.37
N LEU A 542 12.10 -7.23 -8.73
CA LEU A 542 10.81 -6.94 -9.38
C LEU A 542 10.95 -5.82 -10.41
N GLY A 543 11.69 -4.76 -10.08
CA GLY A 543 12.02 -3.71 -11.02
C GLY A 543 12.66 -4.28 -12.28
N LEU A 544 13.74 -5.05 -12.15
CA LEU A 544 14.45 -5.67 -13.27
C LEU A 544 13.64 -6.74 -13.98
N THR A 545 12.84 -7.53 -13.25
CA THR A 545 12.00 -8.59 -13.84
C THR A 545 10.84 -8.00 -14.63
N LEU A 546 10.26 -6.92 -14.15
CA LEU A 546 9.20 -6.19 -14.81
C LEU A 546 9.74 -5.09 -15.73
N ASP A 547 11.02 -4.74 -15.71
CA ASP A 547 11.66 -3.71 -16.53
C ASP A 547 11.94 -4.16 -17.96
N HIS A 548 12.40 -3.23 -18.79
CA HIS A 548 12.66 -3.40 -20.23
C HIS A 548 13.60 -4.56 -20.59
N HIS A 549 14.29 -5.12 -19.62
CA HIS A 549 15.30 -6.18 -19.81
C HIS A 549 14.75 -7.61 -19.70
N THR A 550 13.49 -7.78 -19.26
CA THR A 550 12.87 -9.10 -19.15
C THR A 550 11.54 -9.11 -19.91
N THR A 551 11.45 -9.92 -20.93
CA THR A 551 10.22 -10.16 -21.67
C THR A 551 9.67 -11.51 -21.24
N PHE A 552 8.45 -11.51 -20.70
CA PHE A 552 7.73 -12.77 -20.53
C PHE A 552 7.14 -13.19 -21.87
N VAL A 553 7.48 -14.37 -22.29
CA VAL A 553 7.00 -14.95 -23.55
C VAL A 553 6.11 -16.13 -23.21
N THR A 554 4.92 -16.15 -23.77
CA THR A 554 3.99 -17.26 -23.63
C THR A 554 4.04 -18.14 -24.87
N ARG A 555 4.02 -19.47 -24.67
CA ARG A 555 3.93 -20.43 -25.75
C ARG A 555 2.90 -21.50 -25.41
N ALA A 556 2.03 -21.83 -26.35
CA ALA A 556 1.18 -23.00 -26.20
C ALA A 556 2.03 -24.24 -25.97
N SER A 557 1.70 -25.03 -24.95
CA SER A 557 2.39 -26.31 -24.71
C SER A 557 2.07 -27.26 -25.85
N PRO A 558 3.06 -27.95 -26.40
CA PRO A 558 2.87 -28.85 -27.56
C PRO A 558 2.03 -30.08 -27.25
N ALA A 559 1.86 -30.47 -26.00
CA ALA A 559 1.00 -31.59 -25.62
C ALA A 559 0.66 -31.53 -24.11
N PRO A 560 -0.55 -31.97 -23.70
CA PRO A 560 -0.97 -31.95 -22.29
C PRO A 560 -0.19 -32.93 -21.38
N ASN A 561 0.64 -33.83 -21.95
CA ASN A 561 1.38 -34.87 -21.22
C ASN A 561 2.90 -34.69 -21.25
N VAL A 562 3.42 -33.57 -21.75
CA VAL A 562 4.88 -33.34 -21.73
C VAL A 562 5.25 -32.93 -20.30
N SER A 563 6.13 -33.72 -19.65
CA SER A 563 6.63 -33.37 -18.32
C SER A 563 7.36 -32.02 -18.38
N GLU A 564 7.24 -31.24 -17.31
CA GLU A 564 7.96 -29.96 -17.18
C GLU A 564 9.44 -30.06 -17.46
N GLU A 565 10.04 -31.20 -17.14
CA GLU A 565 11.45 -31.50 -17.39
C GLU A 565 11.78 -31.58 -18.90
N LEU A 566 10.92 -32.25 -19.71
CA LEU A 566 11.08 -32.32 -21.16
C LEU A 566 10.93 -30.94 -21.81
N LEU A 567 9.97 -30.15 -21.36
CA LEU A 567 9.77 -28.79 -21.85
C LEU A 567 10.94 -27.86 -21.45
N ALA A 568 11.44 -27.99 -20.23
CA ALA A 568 12.62 -27.27 -19.77
C ALA A 568 13.89 -27.67 -20.50
N MET A 569 14.02 -28.95 -20.93
CA MET A 569 15.12 -29.44 -21.76
C MET A 569 15.07 -28.89 -23.19
N GLU A 570 13.90 -28.91 -23.81
CA GLU A 570 13.70 -28.43 -25.19
C GLU A 570 14.07 -26.96 -25.35
N LEU A 571 13.90 -26.20 -24.31
CA LEU A 571 14.05 -24.74 -24.29
C LEU A 571 15.42 -24.26 -23.83
N ARG A 572 16.23 -25.12 -23.24
CA ARG A 572 17.65 -24.82 -22.95
C ARG A 572 18.44 -24.45 -24.20
N HIS A 573 17.98 -24.90 -25.37
CA HIS A 573 18.61 -24.59 -26.67
C HIS A 573 18.13 -23.26 -27.26
N SER A 574 17.01 -22.69 -26.75
CA SER A 574 16.44 -21.45 -27.28
C SER A 574 16.83 -20.19 -26.50
N GLY A 575 17.57 -20.30 -25.39
CA GLY A 575 17.95 -19.16 -24.54
C GLY A 575 16.83 -18.63 -23.67
N LEU A 576 15.72 -19.36 -23.53
CA LEU A 576 14.57 -19.02 -22.73
C LEU A 576 14.57 -19.79 -21.41
N ALA A 577 14.30 -19.12 -20.29
CA ALA A 577 14.10 -19.77 -19.01
C ALA A 577 12.59 -20.04 -18.80
N LEU A 578 12.19 -21.32 -18.79
CA LEU A 578 10.83 -21.69 -18.45
C LEU A 578 10.57 -21.33 -16.98
N LEU A 579 9.57 -20.51 -16.74
CA LEU A 579 9.14 -20.12 -15.40
C LEU A 579 8.05 -21.06 -14.87
N SER A 580 6.97 -21.19 -15.61
CA SER A 580 5.81 -21.97 -15.18
C SER A 580 4.99 -22.45 -16.37
N VAL A 581 4.16 -23.47 -16.14
CA VAL A 581 3.11 -23.88 -17.05
C VAL A 581 1.77 -23.55 -16.41
N VAL A 582 1.04 -22.66 -17.01
CA VAL A 582 -0.26 -22.17 -16.51
C VAL A 582 -1.36 -22.85 -17.30
N ALA A 583 -2.32 -23.44 -16.58
CA ALA A 583 -3.54 -23.97 -17.21
C ALA A 583 -4.44 -22.80 -17.62
N THR A 584 -4.72 -22.68 -18.91
CA THR A 584 -5.66 -21.67 -19.43
C THR A 584 -6.89 -22.35 -20.05
N PRO A 585 -7.99 -21.63 -20.25
CA PRO A 585 -9.17 -22.19 -20.94
C PRO A 585 -8.89 -22.67 -22.37
N ALA A 586 -7.81 -22.19 -23.00
CA ALA A 586 -7.36 -22.59 -24.35
C ALA A 586 -6.36 -23.75 -24.32
N GLY A 587 -5.97 -24.23 -23.13
CA GLY A 587 -4.97 -25.26 -22.92
C GLY A 587 -3.78 -24.78 -22.07
N PRO A 588 -2.83 -25.64 -21.75
CA PRO A 588 -1.67 -25.27 -20.96
C PRO A 588 -0.76 -24.31 -21.75
N VAL A 589 -0.33 -23.24 -21.11
CA VAL A 589 0.57 -22.22 -21.66
C VAL A 589 1.84 -22.19 -20.83
N ALA A 590 2.98 -22.32 -21.49
CA ALA A 590 4.27 -22.18 -20.85
C ALA A 590 4.69 -20.70 -20.83
N VAL A 591 5.04 -20.20 -19.66
CA VAL A 591 5.52 -18.82 -19.43
C VAL A 591 7.04 -18.85 -19.30
N PHE A 592 7.71 -17.98 -20.05
CA PHE A 592 9.17 -17.88 -20.09
C PHE A 592 9.62 -16.47 -19.77
N ALA A 593 10.81 -16.36 -19.18
CA ALA A 593 11.56 -15.12 -19.14
C ALA A 593 12.62 -15.12 -20.25
N GLU A 594 12.58 -14.12 -21.11
CA GLU A 594 13.58 -13.87 -22.14
C GLU A 594 14.35 -12.60 -21.79
N PRO A 595 15.68 -12.67 -21.60
CA PRO A 595 16.47 -11.46 -21.45
C PRO A 595 16.49 -10.71 -22.79
N VAL A 596 16.08 -9.45 -22.78
CA VAL A 596 16.19 -8.60 -23.95
C VAL A 596 17.67 -8.38 -24.24
N ARG A 597 18.13 -8.77 -25.42
CA ARG A 597 19.48 -8.41 -25.90
C ARG A 597 19.54 -6.89 -25.98
N ALA A 598 20.35 -6.27 -25.12
CA ALA A 598 20.70 -4.87 -25.28
C ALA A 598 21.27 -4.70 -26.71
N PRO A 599 20.78 -3.74 -27.51
CA PRO A 599 21.44 -3.44 -28.78
C PRO A 599 22.88 -3.07 -28.47
N GLN A 600 23.83 -3.74 -29.11
CA GLN A 600 25.26 -3.45 -28.98
C GLN A 600 25.46 -1.98 -29.32
N GLY A 601 25.79 -1.16 -28.32
CA GLY A 601 26.16 0.24 -28.48
C GLY A 601 25.12 1.23 -27.98
N LEU A 602 24.75 1.20 -26.72
CA LEU A 602 24.24 2.36 -25.95
C LEU A 602 24.09 1.94 -24.48
N ILE A 603 25.22 1.83 -23.79
CA ILE A 603 25.27 1.97 -22.33
C ILE A 603 26.04 3.26 -22.08
N GLU A 604 25.38 4.36 -22.26
CA GLU A 604 25.60 5.62 -21.58
C GLU A 604 24.22 6.08 -21.13
N ILE A 605 23.80 5.59 -20.00
CA ILE A 605 22.73 6.22 -19.26
C ILE A 605 23.42 7.05 -18.22
N ALA A 606 23.41 8.37 -18.47
CA ALA A 606 23.69 9.36 -17.47
C ALA A 606 22.88 9.08 -16.20
N LEU A 607 23.58 9.14 -15.10
CA LEU A 607 23.12 9.17 -13.71
C LEU A 607 22.02 10.23 -13.49
#